data_aee003c07265a61c4f91cc634afd9264
#
_entry.id   aee003c07265a61c4f91cc634afd9264
#
_cell.length_a   1.000
_cell.length_b   1.000
_cell.length_c   1.000
_cell.angle_alpha   90.00
_cell.angle_beta   90.00
_cell.angle_gamma   90.00
#
_symmetry.space_group_name_H-M   'P 1'
#
loop_
_entity.id
_entity.type
_entity.pdbx_description
1 polymer ?
#
loop_
_entity_poly.entity_id
_entity_poly.type
_entity_poly.pdbx_seq_one_letter_code
_entity_poly.pdbx_strand_id
1 'polypeptide(L)'
;MPRKGHTQKRDVLADPIYNNKVVTKLINNIMLDGKKGVAQKIVYGAFDRVAETTGKDAMEVFEEAMNNIMPVLEVKAKRIGGATYQVPIEVRPERRQTLALRWITLYSRKRGEKTQKDRLANEIMDAANNTGASVKKKEDMHKM
;
A
#
# COMPACT_ATOMS: atom_id res chain seq x y z
N MET A 1 -26.90 -4.10 5.50
CA MET A 1 -25.88 -3.57 6.45
C MET A 1 -26.20 -4.07 7.85
N PRO A 2 -25.31 -4.81 8.48
CA PRO A 2 -25.53 -5.24 9.85
C PRO A 2 -25.46 -4.04 10.80
N ARG A 3 -26.43 -3.95 11.70
CA ARG A 3 -26.44 -2.94 12.76
C ARG A 3 -25.65 -3.38 13.98
N LYS A 4 -25.61 -4.69 14.22
CA LYS A 4 -24.88 -5.33 15.31
C LYS A 4 -24.09 -6.48 14.73
N GLY A 5 -22.88 -6.70 15.24
CA GLY A 5 -22.00 -7.77 14.79
C GLY A 5 -21.05 -7.30 13.69
N HIS A 6 -20.22 -8.19 13.25
CA HIS A 6 -19.17 -7.92 12.27
C HIS A 6 -19.63 -8.23 10.86
N THR A 7 -19.37 -7.32 9.94
CA THR A 7 -19.51 -7.59 8.52
C THR A 7 -18.44 -8.59 8.12
N GLN A 8 -18.82 -9.66 7.40
CA GLN A 8 -17.84 -10.60 6.87
C GLN A 8 -16.97 -9.89 5.82
N LYS A 9 -15.68 -10.05 5.95
CA LYS A 9 -14.74 -9.51 4.97
C LYS A 9 -14.72 -10.43 3.76
N ARG A 10 -14.83 -9.83 2.59
CA ARG A 10 -14.69 -10.57 1.33
C ARG A 10 -13.23 -10.91 1.12
N ASP A 11 -12.95 -12.16 0.82
CA ASP A 11 -11.64 -12.59 0.41
C ASP A 11 -11.46 -12.32 -1.08
N VAL A 12 -10.22 -12.07 -1.50
CA VAL A 12 -9.87 -11.87 -2.91
C VAL A 12 -9.16 -13.10 -3.45
N LEU A 13 -9.29 -13.34 -4.74
CA LEU A 13 -8.56 -14.41 -5.41
C LEU A 13 -7.10 -13.99 -5.58
N ALA A 14 -6.19 -14.95 -5.45
CA ALA A 14 -4.79 -14.71 -5.71
C ALA A 14 -4.57 -14.32 -7.18
N ASP A 15 -3.58 -13.46 -7.40
CA ASP A 15 -3.21 -13.02 -8.73
C ASP A 15 -2.72 -14.21 -9.59
N PRO A 16 -3.18 -14.34 -10.87
CA PRO A 16 -2.78 -15.47 -11.69
C PRO A 16 -1.31 -15.52 -12.08
N ILE A 17 -0.63 -14.39 -12.14
CA ILE A 17 0.80 -14.33 -12.52
C ILE A 17 1.71 -14.60 -11.34
N TYR A 18 1.46 -13.93 -10.22
CA TYR A 18 2.30 -14.03 -9.01
C TYR A 18 1.69 -14.94 -7.94
N ASN A 19 0.47 -15.38 -8.14
CA ASN A 19 -0.28 -16.22 -7.20
C ASN A 19 -0.27 -15.63 -5.78
N ASN A 20 -0.54 -14.33 -5.68
CA ASN A 20 -0.45 -13.58 -4.42
C ASN A 20 -1.66 -12.66 -4.24
N LYS A 21 -2.32 -12.78 -3.10
CA LYS A 21 -3.51 -11.97 -2.77
C LYS A 21 -3.19 -10.50 -2.56
N VAL A 22 -2.00 -10.19 -2.07
CA VAL A 22 -1.57 -8.80 -1.86
C VAL A 22 -1.44 -8.08 -3.20
N VAL A 23 -0.93 -8.76 -4.23
CA VAL A 23 -0.87 -8.22 -5.59
C VAL A 23 -2.27 -7.90 -6.12
N THR A 24 -3.24 -8.79 -5.89
CA THR A 24 -4.64 -8.54 -6.26
C THR A 24 -5.18 -7.29 -5.56
N LYS A 25 -4.89 -7.14 -4.28
CA LYS A 25 -5.32 -5.95 -3.51
C LYS A 25 -4.65 -4.68 -4.02
N LEU A 26 -3.38 -4.76 -4.44
CA LEU A 26 -2.69 -3.63 -5.05
C LEU A 26 -3.36 -3.23 -6.37
N ILE A 27 -3.68 -4.19 -7.22
CA ILE A 27 -4.40 -3.94 -8.47
C ILE A 27 -5.72 -3.24 -8.19
N ASN A 28 -6.48 -3.71 -7.19
CA ASN A 28 -7.75 -3.10 -6.81
C ASN A 28 -7.58 -1.67 -6.32
N ASN A 29 -6.49 -1.35 -5.62
CA ASN A 29 -6.20 0.01 -5.18
C ASN A 29 -5.80 0.94 -6.34
N ILE A 30 -5.08 0.42 -7.32
CA ILE A 30 -4.66 1.19 -8.51
C ILE A 30 -5.83 1.43 -9.44
N MET A 31 -6.81 0.52 -9.46
CA MET A 31 -7.95 0.58 -10.36
C MET A 31 -8.76 1.88 -10.20
N LEU A 32 -9.09 2.50 -11.33
CA LEU A 32 -9.97 3.67 -11.40
C LEU A 32 -11.16 3.33 -12.29
N ASP A 33 -12.35 3.74 -11.87
CA ASP A 33 -13.59 3.61 -12.66
C ASP A 33 -13.88 2.18 -13.13
N GLY A 34 -13.48 1.18 -12.34
CA GLY A 34 -13.70 -0.23 -12.68
C GLY A 34 -12.80 -0.78 -13.77
N LYS A 35 -11.78 -0.04 -14.22
CA LYS A 35 -10.88 -0.43 -15.31
C LYS A 35 -9.78 -1.38 -14.82
N LYS A 36 -10.17 -2.60 -14.48
CA LYS A 36 -9.25 -3.58 -13.88
C LYS A 36 -8.15 -4.03 -14.84
N GLY A 37 -8.45 -4.20 -16.13
CA GLY A 37 -7.45 -4.59 -17.13
C GLY A 37 -6.32 -3.58 -17.24
N VAL A 38 -6.63 -2.28 -17.18
CA VAL A 38 -5.62 -1.22 -17.19
C VAL A 38 -4.77 -1.28 -15.92
N ALA A 39 -5.40 -1.46 -14.75
CA ALA A 39 -4.70 -1.57 -13.48
C ALA A 39 -3.75 -2.77 -13.46
N GLN A 40 -4.18 -3.93 -14.00
CA GLN A 40 -3.35 -5.11 -14.12
C GLN A 40 -2.10 -4.83 -14.96
N LYS A 41 -2.25 -4.18 -16.09
CA LYS A 41 -1.12 -3.81 -16.95
C LYS A 41 -0.13 -2.89 -16.24
N ILE A 42 -0.63 -1.93 -15.48
CA ILE A 42 0.19 -1.00 -14.71
C ILE A 42 1.01 -1.77 -13.67
N VAL A 43 0.37 -2.62 -12.89
CA VAL A 43 1.03 -3.36 -11.80
C VAL A 43 2.05 -4.36 -12.37
N TYR A 44 1.67 -5.14 -13.36
CA TYR A 44 2.58 -6.11 -13.96
C TYR A 44 3.76 -5.44 -14.65
N GLY A 45 3.51 -4.34 -15.37
CA GLY A 45 4.57 -3.56 -15.98
C GLY A 45 5.52 -2.93 -14.96
N ALA A 46 4.97 -2.47 -13.83
CA ALA A 46 5.78 -1.94 -12.73
C ALA A 46 6.68 -3.02 -12.14
N PHE A 47 6.14 -4.22 -11.92
CA PHE A 47 6.92 -5.34 -11.39
C PHE A 47 8.01 -5.78 -12.36
N ASP A 48 7.72 -5.83 -13.66
CA ASP A 48 8.73 -6.14 -14.67
C ASP A 48 9.87 -5.11 -14.64
N ARG A 49 9.53 -3.84 -14.52
CA ARG A 49 10.53 -2.77 -14.42
C ARG A 49 11.37 -2.87 -13.15
N VAL A 50 10.74 -3.20 -12.03
CA VAL A 50 11.45 -3.42 -10.77
C VAL A 50 12.45 -4.55 -10.92
N ALA A 51 12.04 -5.68 -11.51
CA ALA A 51 12.89 -6.83 -11.72
C ALA A 51 14.08 -6.47 -12.64
N GLU A 52 13.85 -5.75 -13.72
CA GLU A 52 14.89 -5.31 -14.65
C GLU A 52 15.90 -4.38 -13.98
N THR A 53 15.40 -3.42 -13.21
CA THR A 53 16.24 -2.37 -12.61
C THR A 53 17.07 -2.90 -11.45
N THR A 54 16.46 -3.73 -10.59
CA THR A 54 17.13 -4.24 -9.38
C THR A 54 17.89 -5.54 -9.61
N GLY A 55 17.53 -6.27 -10.66
CA GLY A 55 18.09 -7.62 -10.90
C GLY A 55 17.58 -8.67 -9.92
N LYS A 56 16.62 -8.33 -9.07
CA LYS A 56 16.01 -9.23 -8.08
C LYS A 56 14.60 -9.60 -8.51
N ASP A 57 14.06 -10.64 -7.87
CA ASP A 57 12.64 -10.98 -8.05
C ASP A 57 11.77 -9.81 -7.61
N ALA A 58 10.84 -9.39 -8.47
CA ALA A 58 9.93 -8.28 -8.19
C ALA A 58 9.13 -8.51 -6.91
N MET A 59 8.70 -9.75 -6.64
CA MET A 59 7.95 -10.07 -5.44
C MET A 59 8.78 -9.88 -4.17
N GLU A 60 10.06 -10.22 -4.19
CA GLU A 60 10.95 -9.99 -3.05
C GLU A 60 11.08 -8.50 -2.75
N VAL A 61 11.28 -7.69 -3.79
CA VAL A 61 11.39 -6.23 -3.66
C VAL A 61 10.08 -5.65 -3.14
N PHE A 62 8.95 -6.10 -3.68
CA PHE A 62 7.62 -5.65 -3.25
C PHE A 62 7.35 -6.00 -1.78
N GLU A 63 7.67 -7.23 -1.36
CA GLU A 63 7.48 -7.65 0.03
C GLU A 63 8.34 -6.82 0.98
N GLU A 64 9.58 -6.55 0.62
CA GLU A 64 10.47 -5.69 1.39
C GLU A 64 9.91 -4.27 1.48
N ALA A 65 9.43 -3.73 0.37
CA ALA A 65 8.78 -2.42 0.34
C ALA A 65 7.57 -2.36 1.27
N MET A 66 6.71 -3.38 1.22
CA MET A 66 5.53 -3.47 2.09
C MET A 66 5.94 -3.52 3.56
N ASN A 67 6.94 -4.31 3.92
CA ASN A 67 7.41 -4.40 5.29
C ASN A 67 7.94 -3.05 5.79
N ASN A 68 8.59 -2.28 4.93
CA ASN A 68 9.12 -0.96 5.29
C ASN A 68 8.02 0.10 5.42
N ILE A 69 6.89 -0.07 4.74
CA ILE A 69 5.79 0.90 4.74
C ILE A 69 4.75 0.59 5.81
N MET A 70 4.51 -0.69 6.12
CA MET A 70 3.43 -1.08 7.05
C MET A 70 3.61 -0.44 8.43
N PRO A 71 2.63 0.35 8.90
CA PRO A 71 2.73 1.00 10.20
C PRO A 71 2.36 0.05 11.33
N VAL A 72 3.03 0.19 12.47
CA VAL A 72 2.69 -0.53 13.70
C VAL A 72 1.64 0.24 14.50
N LEU A 73 1.69 1.58 14.43
CA LEU A 73 0.82 2.47 15.16
C LEU A 73 0.04 3.38 14.21
N GLU A 74 -1.18 3.70 14.62
CA GLU A 74 -2.05 4.65 13.95
C GLU A 74 -2.55 5.67 14.97
N VAL A 75 -2.78 6.90 14.55
CA VAL A 75 -3.26 7.96 15.44
C VAL A 75 -4.78 8.03 15.36
N LYS A 76 -5.46 7.98 16.49
CA LYS A 76 -6.89 8.14 16.58
C LYS A 76 -7.22 9.38 17.40
N ALA A 77 -8.11 10.21 16.87
CA ALA A 77 -8.59 11.38 17.61
C ALA A 77 -9.49 10.94 18.76
N LYS A 78 -9.20 11.44 19.97
CA LYS A 78 -10.00 11.16 21.15
C LYS A 78 -10.32 12.47 21.86
N ARG A 79 -11.59 12.67 22.18
CA ARG A 79 -12.04 13.87 22.87
C ARG A 79 -12.10 13.63 24.37
N ILE A 80 -11.32 14.39 25.12
CA ILE A 80 -11.27 14.31 26.57
C ILE A 80 -11.42 15.74 27.11
N GLY A 81 -12.43 15.96 27.98
CA GLY A 81 -12.63 17.25 28.64
C GLY A 81 -12.78 18.44 27.69
N GLY A 82 -13.40 18.25 26.52
CA GLY A 82 -13.58 19.30 25.53
C GLY A 82 -12.40 19.52 24.58
N ALA A 83 -11.24 18.95 24.87
CA ALA A 83 -10.08 19.01 23.98
C ALA A 83 -9.96 17.73 23.16
N THR A 84 -9.50 17.86 21.92
CA THR A 84 -9.25 16.73 21.04
C THR A 84 -7.77 16.36 21.10
N TYR A 85 -7.50 15.12 21.49
CA TYR A 85 -6.14 14.57 21.55
C TYR A 85 -5.98 13.48 20.50
N GLN A 86 -4.78 13.35 19.94
CA GLN A 86 -4.41 12.26 19.08
C GLN A 86 -3.72 11.18 19.90
N VAL A 87 -4.32 10.01 19.96
CA VAL A 87 -3.83 8.88 20.77
C VAL A 87 -3.31 7.79 19.83
N PRO A 88 -2.04 7.36 20.01
CA PRO A 88 -1.53 6.23 19.22
C PRO A 88 -2.21 4.93 19.65
N ILE A 89 -2.61 4.14 18.66
CA ILE A 89 -3.19 2.81 18.88
C ILE A 89 -2.48 1.79 17.99
N GLU A 90 -2.39 0.55 18.48
CA GLU A 90 -1.82 -0.54 17.72
C GLU A 90 -2.69 -0.87 16.51
N VAL A 91 -2.06 -1.08 15.35
CA VAL A 91 -2.75 -1.40 14.11
C VAL A 91 -2.82 -2.90 13.91
N ARG A 92 -4.00 -3.42 13.58
CA ARG A 92 -4.19 -4.84 13.26
C ARG A 92 -3.43 -5.18 11.95
N PRO A 93 -2.93 -6.42 11.79
CA PRO A 93 -2.18 -6.80 10.59
C PRO A 93 -2.89 -6.51 9.28
N GLU A 94 -4.19 -6.76 9.20
CA GLU A 94 -5.00 -6.47 8.00
C GLU A 94 -5.01 -4.97 7.68
N ARG A 95 -5.15 -4.15 8.71
CA ARG A 95 -5.15 -2.69 8.56
C ARG A 95 -3.76 -2.18 8.15
N ARG A 96 -2.68 -2.77 8.67
CA ARG A 96 -1.31 -2.44 8.28
C ARG A 96 -1.12 -2.63 6.78
N GLN A 97 -1.57 -3.77 6.26
CA GLN A 97 -1.49 -4.08 4.84
C GLN A 97 -2.33 -3.10 4.01
N THR A 98 -3.55 -2.82 4.42
CA THR A 98 -4.44 -1.88 3.74
C THR A 98 -3.84 -0.48 3.69
N LEU A 99 -3.28 -0.01 4.79
CA LEU A 99 -2.64 1.31 4.85
C LEU A 99 -1.41 1.38 3.95
N ALA A 100 -0.57 0.34 3.96
CA ALA A 100 0.62 0.30 3.13
C ALA A 100 0.26 0.35 1.64
N LEU A 101 -0.71 -0.44 1.22
CA LEU A 101 -1.18 -0.44 -0.17
C LEU A 101 -1.79 0.91 -0.57
N ARG A 102 -2.57 1.51 0.31
CA ARG A 102 -3.17 2.82 0.08
C ARG A 102 -2.10 3.90 -0.08
N TRP A 103 -1.09 3.89 0.74
CA TRP A 103 -0.01 4.87 0.69
C TRP A 103 0.87 4.69 -0.55
N ILE A 104 1.22 3.46 -0.90
CA ILE A 104 1.95 3.19 -2.15
C ILE A 104 1.20 3.77 -3.34
N THR A 105 -0.10 3.48 -3.43
CA THR A 105 -0.94 3.97 -4.52
C THR A 105 -1.00 5.49 -4.56
N LEU A 106 -1.29 6.10 -3.42
CA LEU A 106 -1.44 7.55 -3.30
C LEU A 106 -0.15 8.29 -3.67
N TYR A 107 0.96 7.87 -3.08
CA TYR A 107 2.23 8.58 -3.29
C TYR A 107 2.88 8.27 -4.63
N SER A 108 2.60 7.10 -5.22
CA SER A 108 3.02 6.83 -6.59
C SER A 108 2.38 7.82 -7.56
N ARG A 109 1.10 8.14 -7.37
CA ARG A 109 0.37 9.10 -8.21
C ARG A 109 0.94 10.51 -8.12
N LYS A 110 1.58 10.86 -7.03
CA LYS A 110 2.19 12.19 -6.81
C LYS A 110 3.60 12.33 -7.37
N ARG A 111 4.19 11.25 -7.89
CA ARG A 111 5.53 11.30 -8.45
C ARG A 111 5.53 11.96 -9.82
N GLY A 112 6.71 12.40 -10.26
CA GLY A 112 6.88 13.15 -11.49
C GLY A 112 7.16 12.34 -12.76
N GLU A 113 7.25 11.01 -12.67
CA GLU A 113 7.46 10.18 -13.85
C GLU A 113 6.24 10.24 -14.79
N LYS A 114 6.44 9.98 -16.06
CA LYS A 114 5.40 10.14 -17.09
C LYS A 114 4.25 9.15 -16.96
N THR A 115 4.54 7.89 -16.66
CA THR A 115 3.52 6.84 -16.60
C THR A 115 3.31 6.35 -15.19
N GLN A 116 2.09 5.91 -14.88
CA GLN A 116 1.78 5.33 -13.58
C GLN A 116 2.60 4.06 -13.32
N LYS A 117 2.88 3.29 -14.37
CA LYS A 117 3.76 2.11 -14.29
C LYS A 117 5.12 2.47 -13.73
N ASP A 118 5.75 3.50 -14.27
CA ASP A 118 7.07 3.95 -13.81
C ASP A 118 7.02 4.58 -12.42
N ARG A 119 5.96 5.34 -12.13
CA ARG A 119 5.74 5.93 -10.81
C ARG A 119 5.62 4.84 -9.74
N LEU A 120 4.81 3.83 -10.01
CA LEU A 120 4.62 2.72 -9.08
C LEU A 120 5.91 1.92 -8.89
N ALA A 121 6.61 1.60 -9.98
CA ALA A 121 7.87 0.87 -9.91
C ALA A 121 8.92 1.61 -9.07
N ASN A 122 9.07 2.90 -9.30
CA ASN A 122 10.06 3.71 -8.58
C ASN A 122 9.66 3.87 -7.11
N GLU A 123 8.38 4.01 -6.81
CA GLU A 123 7.91 4.07 -5.41
C GLU A 123 8.18 2.76 -4.67
N ILE A 124 7.95 1.63 -5.32
CA ILE A 124 8.25 0.31 -4.74
C ILE A 124 9.76 0.18 -4.48
N MET A 125 10.59 0.54 -5.43
CA MET A 125 12.05 0.45 -5.28
C MET A 125 12.56 1.37 -4.17
N ASP A 126 12.07 2.59 -4.09
CA ASP A 126 12.44 3.54 -3.03
C ASP A 126 12.01 3.01 -1.65
N ALA A 127 10.80 2.48 -1.56
CA ALA A 127 10.30 1.91 -0.30
C ALA A 127 11.11 0.68 0.14
N ALA A 128 11.52 -0.17 -0.81
CA ALA A 128 12.38 -1.31 -0.51
C ALA A 128 13.74 -0.87 0.05
N ASN A 129 14.22 0.29 -0.36
CA ASN A 129 15.44 0.90 0.18
C ASN A 129 15.18 1.78 1.42
N ASN A 130 13.99 1.69 1.99
CA ASN A 130 13.56 2.44 3.18
C ASN A 130 13.56 3.96 2.95
N THR A 131 13.25 4.40 1.75
CA THR A 131 13.13 5.80 1.36
C THR A 131 11.80 6.06 0.65
N GLY A 132 11.55 7.30 0.27
CA GLY A 132 10.36 7.67 -0.47
C GLY A 132 9.21 8.14 0.41
N ALA A 133 8.17 8.68 -0.23
CA ALA A 133 7.04 9.33 0.45
C ALA A 133 6.20 8.37 1.28
N SER A 134 6.02 7.13 0.83
CA SER A 134 5.25 6.12 1.57
C SER A 134 5.90 5.78 2.90
N VAL A 135 7.22 5.56 2.90
CA VAL A 135 7.99 5.30 4.12
C VAL A 135 7.98 6.52 5.03
N LYS A 136 8.10 7.70 4.45
CA LYS A 136 8.03 8.95 5.22
C LYS A 136 6.69 9.10 5.92
N LYS A 137 5.60 8.73 5.26
CA LYS A 137 4.26 8.74 5.85
C LYS A 137 4.18 7.82 7.07
N LYS A 138 4.75 6.61 6.97
CA LYS A 138 4.83 5.69 8.11
C LYS A 138 5.61 6.33 9.27
N GLU A 139 6.76 6.91 9.00
CA GLU A 139 7.59 7.56 10.00
C GLU A 139 6.88 8.73 10.67
N ASP A 140 6.18 9.54 9.89
CA ASP A 140 5.40 10.68 10.41
C ASP A 140 4.28 10.19 11.33
N MET A 141 3.62 9.09 11.02
CA MET A 141 2.61 8.49 11.88
C MET A 141 3.20 8.01 13.20
N HIS A 142 4.39 7.43 13.17
CA HIS A 142 5.05 6.91 14.38
C HIS A 142 5.60 8.00 15.30
N LYS A 143 5.79 9.21 14.78
CA LYS A 143 6.27 10.36 15.58
C LYS A 143 5.18 11.00 16.42
N MET A 144 3.93 10.79 16.11
CA MET A 144 2.80 11.41 16.81
C MET A 144 2.48 10.77 18.15
#